data_b757e76297295e1c8ec691b29a89bcbf
#
_entry.id   b757e76297295e1c8ec691b29a89bcbf
#
_cell.length_a   1.000
_cell.length_b   1.000
_cell.length_c   1.000
_cell.angle_alpha   90.00
_cell.angle_beta   90.00
_cell.angle_gamma   90.00
#
_symmetry.space_group_name_H-M   'P 1'
#
loop_
_entity.id
_entity.type
_entity.pdbx_description
1 polymer ?
#
loop_
_entity_poly.entity_id
_entity_poly.type
_entity_poly.pdbx_seq_one_letter_code
_entity_poly.pdbx_strand_id
1 'polypeptide(L)'
;MWIGLVGSEMCIRDRAQDWAEMLLRMYLMWGEKKKFKTELVEVSPGEVAGIKSATIRFEGEFSYGWLRTETGVHRLVRKSPFDSGSRRHTSFASIFISPEIEDNIEINIDPSDIRIDTYRASGAGGQHVNKTDSAVRLTHEPTGVVVQCQSDRSQHKNKDKAMKQLRAKLYELELNKQDEEMKNLEDSKADISWGSQIRSYVLDSGRIKDLRTGMETGNCSAVLDGEIDIFIEESLKAGV
;
A
#
# COMPACT_ATOMS: atom_id res chain seq x y z
N MET A 1 4.75 -6.70 0.94
CA MET A 1 3.91 -6.19 -0.16
C MET A 1 2.57 -6.91 -0.15
N TRP A 2 1.49 -6.18 -0.41
CA TRP A 2 0.12 -6.69 -0.42
C TRP A 2 -0.47 -6.62 -1.83
N ILE A 3 -1.21 -7.65 -2.22
CA ILE A 3 -2.05 -7.65 -3.43
C ILE A 3 -3.49 -7.80 -2.98
N GLY A 4 -4.32 -6.80 -3.25
CA GLY A 4 -5.77 -6.86 -3.10
C GLY A 4 -6.44 -7.22 -4.42
N LEU A 5 -7.31 -8.21 -4.42
CA LEU A 5 -8.10 -8.66 -5.55
C LEU A 5 -9.58 -8.44 -5.24
N VAL A 6 -10.30 -7.78 -6.12
CA VAL A 6 -11.74 -7.52 -5.97
C VAL A 6 -12.48 -7.84 -7.26
N GLY A 7 -13.52 -8.68 -7.16
CA GLY A 7 -14.45 -8.93 -8.25
C GLY A 7 -15.43 -7.75 -8.42
N SER A 8 -15.58 -7.24 -9.65
CA SER A 8 -16.47 -6.12 -9.92
C SER A 8 -17.95 -6.50 -9.78
N GLU A 9 -18.72 -5.70 -9.04
CA GLU A 9 -20.15 -5.94 -8.76
C GLU A 9 -21.09 -5.84 -9.97
N MET A 10 -20.65 -5.30 -11.11
CA MET A 10 -21.50 -4.95 -12.23
C MET A 10 -21.69 -6.09 -13.26
N CYS A 11 -20.93 -7.17 -13.20
CA CYS A 11 -21.17 -8.42 -13.90
C CYS A 11 -21.85 -9.41 -12.94
N ILE A 12 -22.69 -10.31 -13.45
CA ILE A 12 -23.31 -11.38 -12.67
C ILE A 12 -22.27 -11.90 -11.67
N ARG A 13 -22.50 -11.68 -10.38
CA ARG A 13 -21.53 -11.80 -9.27
C ARG A 13 -20.63 -13.03 -9.37
N ASP A 14 -21.22 -14.19 -9.66
CA ASP A 14 -20.51 -15.47 -9.69
C ASP A 14 -19.39 -15.53 -10.73
N ARG A 15 -19.54 -14.88 -11.87
CA ARG A 15 -18.53 -14.86 -12.95
C ARG A 15 -17.32 -14.00 -12.63
N ALA A 16 -17.56 -12.86 -11.96
CA ALA A 16 -16.47 -11.96 -11.54
C ALA A 16 -15.71 -12.58 -10.37
N GLN A 17 -16.41 -13.26 -9.46
CA GLN A 17 -15.84 -13.96 -8.32
C GLN A 17 -14.97 -15.15 -8.76
N ASP A 18 -15.42 -15.92 -9.75
CA ASP A 18 -14.63 -16.99 -10.34
C ASP A 18 -13.39 -16.45 -11.07
N TRP A 19 -13.52 -15.33 -11.79
CA TRP A 19 -12.38 -14.67 -12.41
C TRP A 19 -11.35 -14.18 -11.39
N ALA A 20 -11.78 -13.60 -10.27
CA ALA A 20 -10.90 -13.20 -9.18
C ALA A 20 -10.15 -14.39 -8.57
N GLU A 21 -10.79 -15.55 -8.44
CA GLU A 21 -10.14 -16.78 -7.97
C GLU A 21 -9.08 -17.30 -8.97
N MET A 22 -9.37 -17.23 -10.28
CA MET A 22 -8.39 -17.59 -11.31
C MET A 22 -7.16 -16.68 -11.26
N LEU A 23 -7.35 -15.38 -11.05
CA LEU A 23 -6.24 -14.43 -10.88
C LEU A 23 -5.46 -14.68 -9.59
N LEU A 24 -6.15 -14.96 -8.49
CA LEU A 24 -5.52 -15.34 -7.22
C LEU A 24 -4.56 -16.51 -7.43
N ARG A 25 -5.04 -17.59 -8.06
CA ARG A 25 -4.22 -18.75 -8.38
C ARG A 25 -3.02 -18.38 -9.27
N MET A 26 -3.24 -17.59 -10.30
CA MET A 26 -2.18 -17.16 -11.22
C MET A 26 -1.04 -16.44 -10.49
N TYR A 27 -1.36 -15.51 -9.58
CA TYR A 27 -0.34 -14.78 -8.83
C TYR A 27 0.35 -15.64 -7.77
N LEU A 28 -0.36 -16.57 -7.13
CA LEU A 28 0.25 -17.53 -6.21
C LEU A 28 1.29 -18.41 -6.93
N MET A 29 0.93 -18.95 -8.08
CA MET A 29 1.84 -19.78 -8.89
C MET A 29 3.03 -18.99 -9.43
N TRP A 30 2.81 -17.71 -9.80
CA TRP A 30 3.91 -16.83 -10.17
C TRP A 30 4.86 -16.58 -8.99
N GLY A 31 4.33 -16.33 -7.80
CA GLY A 31 5.12 -16.14 -6.59
C GLY A 31 5.97 -17.36 -6.23
N GLU A 32 5.41 -18.57 -6.36
CA GLU A 32 6.15 -19.82 -6.18
C GLU A 32 7.29 -19.96 -7.20
N LYS A 33 7.03 -19.69 -8.47
CA LYS A 33 8.06 -19.71 -9.54
C LYS A 33 9.20 -18.76 -9.26
N LYS A 34 8.90 -17.57 -8.73
CA LYS A 34 9.89 -16.57 -8.32
C LYS A 34 10.54 -16.86 -6.97
N LYS A 35 10.11 -17.92 -6.28
CA LYS A 35 10.59 -18.29 -4.93
C LYS A 35 10.31 -17.20 -3.88
N PHE A 36 9.27 -16.41 -4.08
CA PHE A 36 8.80 -15.51 -3.06
C PHE A 36 8.03 -16.29 -1.98
N LYS A 37 8.17 -15.86 -0.74
CA LYS A 37 7.31 -16.37 0.33
C LYS A 37 5.93 -15.72 0.16
N THR A 38 4.93 -16.54 -0.07
CA THR A 38 3.54 -16.09 -0.27
C THR A 38 2.68 -16.49 0.91
N GLU A 39 1.90 -15.57 1.42
CA GLU A 39 0.96 -15.78 2.52
C GLU A 39 -0.41 -15.24 2.12
N LEU A 40 -1.42 -16.07 2.23
CA LEU A 40 -2.81 -15.68 2.02
C LEU A 40 -3.36 -15.13 3.33
N VAL A 41 -3.54 -13.81 3.38
CA VAL A 41 -3.90 -13.09 4.62
C VAL A 41 -5.40 -13.08 4.86
N GLU A 42 -6.15 -12.77 3.81
CA GLU A 42 -7.60 -12.69 3.90
C GLU A 42 -8.23 -13.20 2.60
N VAL A 43 -9.32 -13.94 2.74
CA VAL A 43 -10.15 -14.39 1.62
C VAL A 43 -11.60 -14.26 2.01
N SER A 44 -12.35 -13.51 1.22
CA SER A 44 -13.80 -13.45 1.33
C SER A 44 -14.41 -14.36 0.24
N PRO A 45 -15.03 -15.49 0.61
CA PRO A 45 -15.56 -16.43 -0.37
C PRO A 45 -16.75 -15.83 -1.12
N GLY A 46 -16.95 -16.29 -2.34
CA GLY A 46 -18.14 -16.03 -3.15
C GLY A 46 -19.39 -16.69 -2.57
N GLU A 47 -20.54 -16.29 -3.05
CA GLU A 47 -21.82 -16.87 -2.61
C GLU A 47 -22.10 -18.24 -3.24
N VAL A 48 -21.71 -18.42 -4.51
CA VAL A 48 -21.93 -19.64 -5.28
C VAL A 48 -20.60 -20.24 -5.75
N ALA A 49 -19.64 -19.40 -6.19
CA ALA A 49 -18.34 -19.83 -6.66
C ALA A 49 -17.33 -18.68 -6.57
N GLY A 50 -16.05 -19.00 -6.54
CA GLY A 50 -14.96 -18.03 -6.55
C GLY A 50 -14.82 -17.24 -5.27
N ILE A 51 -14.20 -16.07 -5.36
CA ILE A 51 -13.92 -15.16 -4.25
C ILE A 51 -14.45 -13.75 -4.51
N LYS A 52 -14.98 -13.08 -3.48
CA LYS A 52 -15.35 -11.65 -3.55
C LYS A 52 -14.10 -10.78 -3.52
N SER A 53 -13.23 -11.07 -2.60
CA SER A 53 -11.92 -10.41 -2.45
C SER A 53 -10.90 -11.36 -1.83
N ALA A 54 -9.63 -11.11 -2.08
CA ALA A 54 -8.52 -11.76 -1.40
C ALA A 54 -7.36 -10.80 -1.23
N THR A 55 -6.59 -10.99 -0.17
CA THR A 55 -5.35 -10.27 0.10
C THR A 55 -4.21 -11.27 0.24
N ILE A 56 -3.18 -11.11 -0.58
CA ILE A 56 -1.97 -11.93 -0.57
C ILE A 56 -0.79 -11.06 -0.14
N ARG A 57 0.02 -11.57 0.76
CA ARG A 57 1.31 -11.00 1.12
C ARG A 57 2.42 -11.70 0.36
N PHE A 58 3.28 -10.92 -0.30
CA PHE A 58 4.49 -11.42 -0.94
C PHE A 58 5.71 -10.85 -0.21
N GLU A 59 6.60 -11.73 0.20
CA GLU A 59 7.85 -11.38 0.86
C GLU A 59 9.03 -11.86 0.00
N GLY A 60 9.89 -10.92 -0.41
CA GLY A 60 11.05 -11.19 -1.25
C GLY A 60 11.69 -9.93 -1.80
N GLU A 61 12.92 -10.03 -2.25
CA GLU A 61 13.67 -8.90 -2.82
C GLU A 61 12.97 -8.36 -4.07
N PHE A 62 12.78 -7.04 -4.10
CA PHE A 62 12.15 -6.33 -5.21
C PHE A 62 10.73 -6.79 -5.58
N SER A 63 10.03 -7.51 -4.69
CA SER A 63 8.68 -8.02 -4.96
C SER A 63 7.71 -6.92 -5.40
N TYR A 64 7.73 -5.76 -4.73
CA TYR A 64 6.93 -4.60 -5.11
C TYR A 64 7.35 -4.03 -6.47
N GLY A 65 8.67 -3.93 -6.74
CA GLY A 65 9.19 -3.43 -8.01
C GLY A 65 8.72 -4.25 -9.21
N TRP A 66 8.63 -5.57 -9.06
CA TRP A 66 8.12 -6.47 -10.10
C TRP A 66 6.63 -6.26 -10.34
N LEU A 67 5.82 -6.23 -9.29
CA LEU A 67 4.36 -6.29 -9.42
C LEU A 67 3.67 -4.93 -9.50
N ARG A 68 4.33 -3.83 -9.19
CA ARG A 68 3.72 -2.49 -9.15
C ARG A 68 2.94 -2.13 -10.43
N THR A 69 3.36 -2.65 -11.57
CA THR A 69 2.72 -2.43 -12.87
C THR A 69 1.47 -3.28 -13.10
N GLU A 70 1.17 -4.22 -12.22
CA GLU A 70 -0.02 -5.09 -12.33
C GLU A 70 -1.27 -4.49 -11.66
N THR A 71 -1.15 -3.29 -11.06
CA THR A 71 -2.31 -2.56 -10.52
C THR A 71 -3.23 -2.11 -11.65
N GLY A 72 -4.50 -2.52 -11.61
CA GLY A 72 -5.51 -2.13 -12.59
C GLY A 72 -6.59 -3.19 -12.79
N VAL A 73 -7.35 -3.04 -13.87
CA VAL A 73 -8.50 -3.91 -14.20
C VAL A 73 -8.08 -4.98 -15.21
N HIS A 74 -8.34 -6.24 -14.87
CA HIS A 74 -8.14 -7.40 -15.73
C HIS A 74 -9.47 -7.85 -16.31
N ARG A 75 -9.57 -7.90 -17.63
CA ARG A 75 -10.77 -8.28 -18.37
C ARG A 75 -10.68 -9.73 -18.84
N LEU A 76 -11.64 -10.56 -18.46
CA LEU A 76 -11.81 -11.92 -18.97
C LEU A 76 -12.96 -11.98 -19.96
N VAL A 77 -12.73 -12.62 -21.11
CA VAL A 77 -13.76 -12.95 -22.10
C VAL A 77 -13.71 -14.46 -22.37
N ARG A 78 -14.77 -15.16 -22.01
CA ARG A 78 -14.90 -16.62 -22.23
C ARG A 78 -16.36 -17.06 -22.33
N LYS A 79 -16.59 -18.27 -22.79
CA LYS A 79 -17.85 -18.97 -22.58
C LYS A 79 -18.01 -19.26 -21.09
N SER A 80 -19.13 -18.85 -20.51
CA SER A 80 -19.34 -19.01 -19.07
C SER A 80 -19.73 -20.45 -18.72
N PRO A 81 -19.05 -21.06 -17.72
CA PRO A 81 -19.49 -22.37 -17.21
C PRO A 81 -20.81 -22.29 -16.41
N PHE A 82 -21.21 -21.08 -15.99
CA PHE A 82 -22.44 -20.82 -15.23
C PHE A 82 -23.65 -20.47 -16.12
N ASP A 83 -23.49 -20.43 -17.45
CA ASP A 83 -24.57 -20.14 -18.40
C ASP A 83 -24.97 -21.40 -19.15
N SER A 84 -26.19 -21.86 -18.95
CA SER A 84 -26.75 -23.01 -19.64
C SER A 84 -26.75 -22.84 -21.16
N GLY A 85 -26.74 -21.61 -21.68
CA GLY A 85 -26.68 -21.30 -23.11
C GLY A 85 -25.25 -21.23 -23.66
N SER A 86 -24.20 -21.50 -22.86
CA SER A 86 -22.78 -21.43 -23.25
C SER A 86 -22.42 -20.13 -24.00
N ARG A 87 -23.09 -19.03 -23.67
CA ARG A 87 -22.86 -17.73 -24.29
C ARG A 87 -21.53 -17.12 -23.81
N ARG A 88 -20.96 -16.31 -24.68
CA ARG A 88 -19.74 -15.57 -24.40
C ARG A 88 -20.04 -14.39 -23.48
N HIS A 89 -19.29 -14.30 -22.37
CA HIS A 89 -19.46 -13.26 -21.38
C HIS A 89 -18.13 -12.56 -21.06
N THR A 90 -18.22 -11.34 -20.59
CA THR A 90 -17.09 -10.55 -20.12
C THR A 90 -17.19 -10.42 -18.61
N SER A 91 -16.08 -10.65 -17.91
CA SER A 91 -15.91 -10.46 -16.47
C SER A 91 -14.74 -9.53 -16.19
N PHE A 92 -14.82 -8.77 -15.12
CA PHE A 92 -13.77 -7.86 -14.70
C PHE A 92 -13.39 -8.17 -13.26
N ALA A 93 -12.09 -8.06 -12.97
CA ALA A 93 -11.55 -8.07 -11.62
C ALA A 93 -10.46 -7.04 -11.52
N SER A 94 -10.40 -6.32 -10.42
CA SER A 94 -9.36 -5.32 -10.15
C SER A 94 -8.29 -5.89 -9.25
N ILE A 95 -7.05 -5.49 -9.52
CA ILE A 95 -5.87 -5.81 -8.71
C ILE A 95 -5.30 -4.51 -8.20
N PHE A 96 -5.00 -4.49 -6.92
CA PHE A 96 -4.32 -3.39 -6.28
C PHE A 96 -3.06 -3.89 -5.55
N ILE A 97 -1.95 -3.21 -5.76
CA ILE A 97 -0.65 -3.57 -5.19
C ILE A 97 -0.14 -2.41 -4.36
N SER A 98 0.18 -2.68 -3.09
CA SER A 98 0.76 -1.71 -2.18
C SER A 98 2.02 -2.27 -1.51
N PRO A 99 3.02 -1.43 -1.23
CA PRO A 99 4.13 -1.83 -0.39
C PRO A 99 3.64 -2.12 1.03
N GLU A 100 4.33 -2.99 1.72
CA GLU A 100 4.15 -3.15 3.16
C GLU A 100 4.95 -2.06 3.87
N ILE A 101 4.27 -1.22 4.62
CA ILE A 101 4.90 -0.20 5.45
C ILE A 101 5.09 -0.82 6.83
N GLU A 102 6.33 -0.84 7.32
CA GLU A 102 6.60 -1.30 8.68
C GLU A 102 6.10 -0.26 9.68
N ASP A 103 5.29 -0.71 10.65
CA ASP A 103 4.73 0.16 11.71
C ASP A 103 5.79 0.61 12.74
N ASN A 104 7.05 0.22 12.57
CA ASN A 104 8.14 0.60 13.46
C ASN A 104 8.68 1.98 13.12
N ILE A 105 8.04 3.00 13.65
CA ILE A 105 8.57 4.37 13.61
C ILE A 105 9.64 4.50 14.71
N GLU A 106 10.90 4.20 14.38
CA GLU A 106 12.02 4.53 15.25
C GLU A 106 12.42 6.00 15.07
N ILE A 107 12.10 6.82 16.06
CA ILE A 107 12.55 8.21 16.06
C ILE A 107 13.96 8.29 16.63
N ASN A 108 14.93 8.36 15.76
CA ASN A 108 16.30 8.65 16.12
C ASN A 108 16.53 10.17 16.05
N ILE A 109 16.71 10.80 17.21
CA ILE A 109 16.95 12.24 17.32
C ILE A 109 18.43 12.47 17.51
N ASP A 110 19.10 13.09 16.54
CA ASP A 110 20.48 13.52 16.70
C ASP A 110 20.50 14.77 17.64
N PRO A 111 21.29 14.75 18.69
CA PRO A 111 21.45 15.92 19.58
C PRO A 111 21.96 17.18 18.87
N SER A 112 22.67 17.05 17.74
CA SER A 112 23.16 18.17 16.94
C SER A 112 22.04 18.91 16.21
N ASP A 113 20.92 18.26 15.94
CA ASP A 113 19.75 18.81 15.25
C ASP A 113 18.81 19.57 16.20
N ILE A 114 19.12 19.57 17.49
CA ILE A 114 18.30 20.24 18.50
C ILE A 114 18.95 21.54 18.97
N ARG A 115 18.31 22.61 18.64
CA ARG A 115 18.63 23.91 19.26
C ARG A 115 17.91 24.04 20.59
N ILE A 116 18.68 24.35 21.64
CA ILE A 116 18.20 24.50 23.02
C ILE A 116 18.29 25.94 23.44
N ASP A 117 17.15 26.57 23.67
CA ASP A 117 17.05 27.93 24.19
C ASP A 117 16.50 27.89 25.62
N THR A 118 17.18 28.61 26.55
CA THR A 118 16.70 28.76 27.93
C THR A 118 16.20 30.19 28.13
N TYR A 119 15.10 30.33 28.86
CA TYR A 119 14.50 31.62 29.10
C TYR A 119 13.80 31.66 30.46
N ARG A 120 13.43 32.87 30.91
CA ARG A 120 12.72 33.07 32.17
C ARG A 120 11.26 32.64 32.01
N ALA A 121 10.82 31.77 32.92
CA ALA A 121 9.42 31.39 32.94
C ALA A 121 8.53 32.60 33.26
N SER A 122 7.46 32.78 32.49
CA SER A 122 6.44 33.81 32.77
C SER A 122 5.22 33.12 33.38
N GLY A 123 4.83 33.50 34.60
CA GLY A 123 3.66 32.94 35.26
C GLY A 123 3.47 33.47 36.70
N ALA A 124 2.31 33.19 37.29
CA ALA A 124 2.01 33.49 38.70
C ALA A 124 2.86 32.60 39.60
N GLY A 125 4.08 33.03 39.89
CA GLY A 125 5.03 32.37 40.78
C GLY A 125 5.84 33.38 41.55
N GLY A 126 6.26 33.08 42.79
CA GLY A 126 7.00 33.96 43.68
C GLY A 126 8.36 34.39 43.12
N GLN A 127 9.11 35.22 43.89
CA GLN A 127 10.38 35.85 43.49
C GLN A 127 11.42 34.93 42.79
N HIS A 128 11.34 33.61 42.99
CA HIS A 128 12.28 32.64 42.41
C HIS A 128 12.01 32.37 40.93
N VAL A 129 10.74 32.37 40.47
CA VAL A 129 10.36 32.13 39.08
C VAL A 129 10.82 33.23 38.14
N ASN A 130 10.89 34.46 38.66
CA ASN A 130 11.26 35.64 37.89
C ASN A 130 12.77 35.92 37.83
N LYS A 131 13.61 35.16 38.55
CA LYS A 131 15.07 35.38 38.63
C LYS A 131 15.92 34.32 37.94
N THR A 132 15.39 33.15 37.65
CA THR A 132 16.15 32.02 37.06
C THR A 132 15.60 31.62 35.69
N ASP A 133 16.50 31.39 34.73
CA ASP A 133 16.19 30.93 33.39
C ASP A 133 15.91 29.40 33.43
N SER A 134 14.79 29.00 34.04
CA SER A 134 14.41 27.60 34.25
C SER A 134 13.57 27.01 33.10
N ALA A 135 12.95 27.88 32.30
CA ALA A 135 12.17 27.41 31.13
C ALA A 135 13.09 27.00 29.97
N VAL A 136 12.74 25.95 29.30
CA VAL A 136 13.48 25.36 28.16
C VAL A 136 12.60 25.31 26.93
N ARG A 137 13.14 25.78 25.80
CA ARG A 137 12.59 25.62 24.47
C ARG A 137 13.53 24.75 23.67
N LEU A 138 12.99 23.70 23.04
CA LEU A 138 13.72 22.87 22.12
C LEU A 138 13.15 23.11 20.72
N THR A 139 14.02 23.37 19.77
CA THR A 139 13.66 23.45 18.34
C THR A 139 14.42 22.37 17.60
N HIS A 140 13.70 21.49 16.94
CA HIS A 140 14.29 20.51 16.02
C HIS A 140 14.44 21.17 14.65
N GLU A 141 15.65 21.50 14.26
CA GLU A 141 15.93 22.32 13.07
C GLU A 141 15.44 21.68 11.76
N PRO A 142 15.62 20.35 11.53
CA PRO A 142 15.19 19.74 10.26
C PRO A 142 13.67 19.75 10.03
N THR A 143 12.86 19.62 11.10
CA THR A 143 11.40 19.59 11.00
C THR A 143 10.72 20.88 11.40
N GLY A 144 11.45 21.81 12.01
CA GLY A 144 10.90 23.06 12.56
C GLY A 144 9.99 22.88 13.78
N VAL A 145 9.92 21.68 14.35
CA VAL A 145 9.09 21.41 15.54
C VAL A 145 9.65 22.10 16.76
N VAL A 146 8.80 22.87 17.42
CA VAL A 146 9.15 23.60 18.65
C VAL A 146 8.38 23.08 19.84
N VAL A 147 9.07 22.82 20.93
CA VAL A 147 8.49 22.40 22.22
C VAL A 147 9.01 23.28 23.35
N GLN A 148 8.13 23.60 24.30
CA GLN A 148 8.50 24.45 25.47
C GLN A 148 8.07 23.75 26.75
N CYS A 149 8.93 23.76 27.76
CA CYS A 149 8.62 23.27 29.09
C CYS A 149 9.08 24.23 30.17
N GLN A 150 8.15 24.62 31.07
CA GLN A 150 8.40 25.50 32.19
C GLN A 150 7.75 25.01 33.50
N SER A 151 7.42 23.69 33.54
CA SER A 151 6.61 23.12 34.63
C SER A 151 7.36 22.90 35.94
N ASP A 152 8.69 22.91 35.92
CA ASP A 152 9.55 22.64 37.08
C ASP A 152 10.51 23.82 37.35
N ARG A 153 11.00 23.93 38.59
CA ARG A 153 12.04 24.89 38.96
C ARG A 153 13.42 24.49 38.44
N SER A 154 13.62 23.23 38.11
CA SER A 154 14.88 22.69 37.61
C SER A 154 14.91 22.74 36.09
N GLN A 155 15.89 23.44 35.53
CA GLN A 155 16.15 23.49 34.08
C GLN A 155 16.38 22.10 33.48
N HIS A 156 17.12 21.21 34.19
CA HIS A 156 17.38 19.86 33.73
C HIS A 156 16.09 19.04 33.62
N LYS A 157 15.20 19.12 34.61
CA LYS A 157 13.91 18.44 34.56
C LYS A 157 13.01 18.96 33.44
N ASN A 158 13.03 20.27 33.18
CA ASN A 158 12.31 20.86 32.08
C ASN A 158 12.88 20.43 30.73
N LYS A 159 14.21 20.31 30.61
CA LYS A 159 14.86 19.75 29.40
C LYS A 159 14.45 18.32 29.15
N ASP A 160 14.47 17.45 30.16
CA ASP A 160 14.07 16.05 30.02
C ASP A 160 12.59 15.90 29.62
N LYS A 161 11.71 16.72 30.24
CA LYS A 161 10.29 16.74 29.85
C LYS A 161 10.09 17.26 28.44
N ALA A 162 10.79 18.34 28.05
CA ALA A 162 10.74 18.87 26.69
C ALA A 162 11.24 17.85 25.65
N MET A 163 12.29 17.07 25.96
CA MET A 163 12.77 16.00 25.11
C MET A 163 11.73 14.90 24.90
N LYS A 164 11.03 14.50 25.96
CA LYS A 164 9.93 13.52 25.84
C LYS A 164 8.78 14.06 24.97
N GLN A 165 8.43 15.34 25.14
CA GLN A 165 7.41 16.00 24.34
C GLN A 165 7.84 16.15 22.87
N LEU A 166 9.12 16.44 22.61
CA LEU A 166 9.67 16.52 21.26
C LEU A 166 9.58 15.17 20.54
N ARG A 167 9.98 14.09 21.22
CA ARG A 167 9.84 12.73 20.69
C ARG A 167 8.40 12.39 20.35
N ALA A 168 7.45 12.71 21.23
CA ALA A 168 6.04 12.46 21.00
C ALA A 168 5.51 13.24 19.79
N LYS A 169 5.89 14.52 19.64
CA LYS A 169 5.49 15.33 18.48
C LYS A 169 6.12 14.88 17.17
N LEU A 170 7.37 14.45 17.19
CA LEU A 170 8.02 13.91 15.99
C LEU A 170 7.40 12.56 15.59
N TYR A 171 7.03 11.74 16.56
CA TYR A 171 6.29 10.51 16.33
C TYR A 171 4.93 10.78 15.67
N GLU A 172 4.16 11.72 16.21
CA GLU A 172 2.87 12.13 15.65
C GLU A 172 3.02 12.69 14.22
N LEU A 173 4.07 13.47 13.97
CA LEU A 173 4.34 14.01 12.64
C LEU A 173 4.67 12.92 11.63
N GLU A 174 5.46 11.90 12.02
CA GLU A 174 5.80 10.79 11.15
C GLU A 174 4.60 9.87 10.89
N LEU A 175 3.77 9.64 11.92
CA LEU A 175 2.51 8.90 11.77
C LEU A 175 1.57 9.61 10.77
N ASN A 176 1.43 10.93 10.89
CA ASN A 176 0.59 11.70 9.95
C ASN A 176 1.10 11.64 8.51
N LYS A 177 2.41 11.61 8.29
CA LYS A 177 2.97 11.42 6.94
C LYS A 177 2.63 10.05 6.37
N GLN A 178 2.78 8.99 7.18
CA GLN A 178 2.41 7.64 6.77
C GLN A 178 0.91 7.56 6.45
N ASP A 179 0.05 8.19 7.26
CA ASP A 179 -1.38 8.25 7.02
C ASP A 179 -1.72 9.01 5.73
N GLU A 180 -1.01 10.10 5.41
CA GLU A 180 -1.17 10.84 4.16
C GLU A 180 -0.72 10.00 2.95
N GLU A 181 0.39 9.27 3.06
CA GLU A 181 0.86 8.36 2.03
C GLU A 181 -0.14 7.21 1.81
N MET A 182 -0.68 6.64 2.89
CA MET A 182 -1.73 5.62 2.82
C MET A 182 -3.01 6.15 2.17
N LYS A 183 -3.45 7.36 2.51
CA LYS A 183 -4.61 8.00 1.86
C LYS A 183 -4.39 8.23 0.38
N ASN A 184 -3.21 8.72 -0.03
CA ASN A 184 -2.88 8.90 -1.44
C ASN A 184 -2.89 7.57 -2.20
N LEU A 185 -2.44 6.47 -1.56
CA LEU A 185 -2.54 5.12 -2.11
C LEU A 185 -4.00 4.66 -2.20
N GLU A 186 -4.84 4.98 -1.21
CA GLU A 186 -6.26 4.65 -1.22
C GLU A 186 -7.05 5.46 -2.26
N ASP A 187 -6.76 6.74 -2.40
CA ASP A 187 -7.37 7.59 -3.43
C ASP A 187 -7.02 7.09 -4.85
N SER A 188 -5.81 6.56 -5.04
CA SER A 188 -5.44 5.91 -6.30
C SER A 188 -6.23 4.63 -6.60
N LYS A 189 -6.78 3.95 -5.56
CA LYS A 189 -7.71 2.82 -5.75
C LYS A 189 -9.04 3.24 -6.35
N ALA A 190 -9.56 4.40 -5.95
CA ALA A 190 -10.84 4.92 -6.44
C ALA A 190 -10.81 5.24 -7.94
N ASP A 191 -9.63 5.56 -8.50
CA ASP A 191 -9.44 5.82 -9.92
C ASP A 191 -9.34 4.55 -10.79
N ILE A 192 -9.32 3.34 -10.20
CA ILE A 192 -9.36 2.07 -10.93
C ILE A 192 -10.79 1.82 -11.43
N SER A 193 -11.23 2.65 -12.35
CA SER A 193 -12.52 2.56 -13.02
C SER A 193 -12.43 1.66 -14.27
N TRP A 194 -13.56 1.42 -14.91
CA TRP A 194 -13.66 0.63 -16.14
C TRP A 194 -12.72 1.07 -17.27
N GLY A 195 -12.24 2.30 -17.25
CA GLY A 195 -11.26 2.85 -18.19
C GLY A 195 -9.83 2.35 -17.97
N SER A 196 -9.51 1.86 -16.79
CA SER A 196 -8.15 1.46 -16.38
C SER A 196 -7.87 -0.03 -16.68
N GLN A 197 -8.35 -0.55 -17.81
CA GLN A 197 -8.08 -1.94 -18.21
C GLN A 197 -6.62 -2.07 -18.62
N ILE A 198 -5.86 -2.89 -17.89
CA ILE A 198 -4.45 -3.15 -18.20
C ILE A 198 -4.27 -4.38 -19.10
N ARG A 199 -5.07 -5.44 -18.90
CA ARG A 199 -4.89 -6.69 -19.65
C ARG A 199 -6.23 -7.34 -19.98
N SER A 200 -6.33 -7.88 -21.21
CA SER A 200 -7.50 -8.59 -21.71
C SER A 200 -7.16 -10.05 -21.99
N TYR A 201 -7.92 -10.95 -21.38
CA TYR A 201 -7.81 -12.41 -21.49
C TYR A 201 -9.00 -12.92 -22.29
N VAL A 202 -8.77 -13.38 -23.52
CA VAL A 202 -9.80 -13.93 -24.42
C VAL A 202 -9.54 -15.41 -24.61
N LEU A 203 -10.07 -16.23 -23.68
CA LEU A 203 -9.74 -17.66 -23.61
C LEU A 203 -10.28 -18.44 -24.81
N ASP A 204 -11.45 -18.06 -25.34
CA ASP A 204 -12.06 -18.73 -26.50
C ASP A 204 -11.19 -18.65 -27.77
N SER A 205 -10.46 -17.57 -27.96
CA SER A 205 -9.54 -17.37 -29.08
C SER A 205 -8.08 -17.65 -28.72
N GLY A 206 -7.80 -18.11 -27.48
CA GLY A 206 -6.45 -18.38 -27.04
C GLY A 206 -5.57 -17.14 -27.08
N ARG A 207 -6.04 -15.97 -26.62
CA ARG A 207 -5.34 -14.71 -26.76
C ARG A 207 -5.35 -13.92 -25.48
N ILE A 208 -4.16 -13.51 -25.00
CA ILE A 208 -3.99 -12.55 -23.90
C ILE A 208 -3.19 -11.37 -24.41
N LYS A 209 -3.69 -10.17 -24.16
CA LYS A 209 -3.06 -8.92 -24.62
C LYS A 209 -3.00 -7.90 -23.49
N ASP A 210 -1.82 -7.34 -23.23
CA ASP A 210 -1.65 -6.14 -22.43
C ASP A 210 -2.01 -4.92 -23.28
N LEU A 211 -2.90 -4.06 -22.77
CA LEU A 211 -3.45 -2.93 -23.52
C LEU A 211 -2.52 -1.71 -23.48
N ARG A 212 -1.60 -1.66 -22.53
CA ARG A 212 -0.65 -0.56 -22.32
C ARG A 212 0.57 -0.72 -23.23
N THR A 213 1.17 -1.91 -23.23
CA THR A 213 2.38 -2.22 -24.00
C THR A 213 2.07 -2.78 -25.40
N GLY A 214 0.86 -3.30 -25.59
CA GLY A 214 0.48 -4.03 -26.81
C GLY A 214 1.01 -5.46 -26.88
N MET A 215 1.77 -5.91 -25.85
CA MET A 215 2.30 -7.28 -25.79
C MET A 215 1.17 -8.32 -25.81
N GLU A 216 1.35 -9.37 -26.59
CA GLU A 216 0.31 -10.39 -26.82
C GLU A 216 0.91 -11.80 -26.81
N THR A 217 0.18 -12.76 -26.25
CA THR A 217 0.54 -14.19 -26.29
C THR A 217 -0.66 -15.07 -26.57
N GLY A 218 -0.41 -16.19 -27.27
CA GLY A 218 -1.40 -17.24 -27.53
C GLY A 218 -1.46 -18.33 -26.46
N ASN A 219 -0.47 -18.39 -25.55
CA ASN A 219 -0.39 -19.44 -24.53
C ASN A 219 -1.13 -19.04 -23.25
N CYS A 220 -2.48 -19.07 -23.31
CA CYS A 220 -3.31 -18.69 -22.17
C CYS A 220 -3.11 -19.60 -20.96
N SER A 221 -2.87 -20.90 -21.14
CA SER A 221 -2.69 -21.83 -20.03
C SER A 221 -1.42 -21.50 -19.24
N ALA A 222 -0.30 -21.27 -19.91
CA ALA A 222 0.95 -20.93 -19.27
C ALA A 222 0.83 -19.62 -18.45
N VAL A 223 0.15 -18.62 -19.00
CA VAL A 223 -0.08 -17.34 -18.29
C VAL A 223 -0.94 -17.56 -17.04
N LEU A 224 -2.04 -18.32 -17.15
CA LEU A 224 -2.89 -18.62 -15.99
C LEU A 224 -2.18 -19.53 -14.96
N ASP A 225 -1.17 -20.26 -15.38
CA ASP A 225 -0.27 -21.03 -14.51
C ASP A 225 0.94 -20.20 -14.03
N GLY A 226 0.87 -18.88 -14.13
CA GLY A 226 1.83 -17.95 -13.54
C GLY A 226 3.01 -17.54 -14.44
N GLU A 227 2.96 -17.74 -15.77
CA GLU A 227 3.99 -17.22 -16.70
C GLU A 227 3.63 -15.81 -17.19
N ILE A 228 3.66 -14.85 -16.26
CA ILE A 228 3.31 -13.45 -16.53
C ILE A 228 4.52 -12.55 -16.72
N ASP A 229 5.75 -13.07 -16.62
CA ASP A 229 6.98 -12.28 -16.68
C ASP A 229 7.08 -11.42 -17.94
N ILE A 230 6.69 -11.97 -19.10
CA ILE A 230 6.72 -11.26 -20.38
C ILE A 230 5.92 -9.96 -20.36
N PHE A 231 4.79 -9.93 -19.65
CA PHE A 231 3.96 -8.74 -19.52
C PHE A 231 4.56 -7.76 -18.51
N ILE A 232 5.03 -8.26 -17.37
CA ILE A 232 5.66 -7.46 -16.32
C ILE A 232 6.91 -6.77 -16.86
N GLU A 233 7.81 -7.52 -17.54
CA GLU A 233 9.04 -6.96 -18.09
C GLU A 233 8.79 -5.89 -19.15
N GLU A 234 7.84 -6.13 -20.07
CA GLU A 234 7.49 -5.13 -21.08
C GLU A 234 6.83 -3.89 -20.47
N SER A 235 5.99 -4.05 -19.44
CA SER A 235 5.40 -2.92 -18.73
C SER A 235 6.46 -2.10 -17.98
N LEU A 236 7.41 -2.77 -17.32
CA LEU A 236 8.52 -2.11 -16.65
C LEU A 236 9.44 -1.36 -17.62
N LYS A 237 9.74 -1.93 -18.80
CA LYS A 237 10.53 -1.26 -19.86
C LYS A 237 9.79 -0.05 -20.44
N ALA A 238 8.47 -0.16 -20.59
CA ALA A 238 7.63 0.94 -21.08
C ALA A 238 7.43 2.06 -20.04
N GLY A 239 7.74 1.82 -18.76
CA GLY A 239 7.56 2.78 -17.68
C GLY A 239 6.10 3.02 -17.28
N VAL A 240 5.21 2.04 -17.51
CA VAL A 240 3.77 2.10 -17.24
C VAL A 240 3.39 1.16 -16.10
#